data_198c54d2cfccb695b59bc71b102d6e88
#
_entry.id   198c54d2cfccb695b59bc71b102d6e88
#
_cell.length_a   1.000
_cell.length_b   1.000
_cell.length_c   1.000
_cell.angle_alpha   90.00
_cell.angle_beta   90.00
_cell.angle_gamma   90.00
#
_symmetry.space_group_name_H-M   'P 1'
#
loop_
_entity.id
_entity.type
_entity.pdbx_description
1 polymer ?
#
loop_
_entity_poly.entity_id
_entity_poly.type
_entity_poly.pdbx_seq_one_letter_code
_entity_poly.pdbx_strand_id
1 'polypeptide(L)'
;TIYNRMSSYEQLAADAVAEIDGAGDLDSLEALRPTLLGKKAPISAAKKDLGSLEPDQRKEAGQAINAARQTVEAAFAARHADLASAARAIALEAERLDLTEFQAKSDAGHLHLITQARDRLEDVFVGMGYTVAEGPEVETAWYNFEALNIPEWHPARGSFDTIFVNLGEPEEVMLRSHTSPVQIRTMENQEPPIYIIAPGRTFRTDTADATHLPAFNQLEGLVIDKGITMGDLAGTIDEFVHTFFGAEVNTRLRPSYFPFTEPSAEFDISLPDG
;
A
#
# COMPACT_ATOMS: atom_id res chain seq x y z
N THR A 1 -52.29 -51.93 21.64
CA THR A 1 -51.19 -52.76 21.19
C THR A 1 -50.03 -51.87 20.83
N ILE A 2 -48.78 -52.20 21.24
CA ILE A 2 -47.54 -51.42 21.00
C ILE A 2 -47.32 -51.09 19.53
N TYR A 3 -47.62 -52.04 18.66
CA TYR A 3 -47.52 -51.88 17.20
C TYR A 3 -48.33 -50.69 16.68
N ASN A 4 -49.52 -50.46 17.16
CA ASN A 4 -50.37 -49.33 16.79
C ASN A 4 -49.82 -47.98 17.27
N ARG A 5 -49.06 -47.91 18.38
CA ARG A 5 -48.44 -46.69 18.91
C ARG A 5 -47.15 -46.34 18.20
N MET A 6 -46.34 -47.32 17.84
CA MET A 6 -45.12 -47.08 17.05
C MET A 6 -45.45 -46.51 15.65
N SER A 7 -46.46 -47.10 14.99
CA SER A 7 -46.99 -46.59 13.72
C SER A 7 -47.59 -45.17 13.86
N SER A 8 -48.11 -44.82 15.04
CA SER A 8 -48.60 -43.44 15.30
C SER A 8 -47.47 -42.41 15.41
N TYR A 9 -46.27 -42.78 15.99
CA TYR A 9 -45.12 -41.85 16.07
C TYR A 9 -44.47 -41.63 14.70
N GLU A 10 -44.39 -42.69 13.89
CA GLU A 10 -43.93 -42.60 12.50
C GLU A 10 -44.86 -41.70 11.67
N GLN A 11 -46.13 -41.81 11.86
CA GLN A 11 -47.14 -40.99 11.19
C GLN A 11 -47.03 -39.51 11.61
N LEU A 12 -46.85 -39.26 12.92
CA LEU A 12 -46.59 -37.89 13.42
C LEU A 12 -45.34 -37.28 12.85
N ALA A 13 -44.30 -38.07 12.64
CA ALA A 13 -43.05 -37.60 12.01
C ALA A 13 -43.29 -37.33 10.53
N ALA A 14 -43.98 -38.19 9.82
CA ALA A 14 -44.30 -38.02 8.41
C ALA A 14 -45.15 -36.79 8.16
N ASP A 15 -46.15 -36.52 8.99
CA ASP A 15 -47.04 -35.33 8.90
C ASP A 15 -46.20 -34.07 9.15
N ALA A 16 -45.31 -34.07 10.16
CA ALA A 16 -44.41 -32.96 10.45
C ALA A 16 -43.41 -32.70 9.32
N VAL A 17 -42.89 -33.75 8.69
CA VAL A 17 -42.00 -33.59 7.51
C VAL A 17 -42.77 -33.00 6.33
N ALA A 18 -43.99 -33.42 6.09
CA ALA A 18 -44.82 -32.86 5.04
C ALA A 18 -45.12 -31.35 5.24
N GLU A 19 -45.36 -30.93 6.49
CA GLU A 19 -45.48 -29.50 6.82
C GLU A 19 -44.18 -28.73 6.59
N ILE A 20 -43.04 -29.29 6.96
CA ILE A 20 -41.71 -28.71 6.74
C ILE A 20 -41.43 -28.56 5.25
N ASP A 21 -41.70 -29.59 4.46
CA ASP A 21 -41.48 -29.56 3.01
C ASP A 21 -42.39 -28.52 2.29
N GLY A 22 -43.58 -28.29 2.85
CA GLY A 22 -44.52 -27.30 2.37
C GLY A 22 -44.13 -25.83 2.66
N ALA A 23 -43.16 -25.57 3.56
CA ALA A 23 -42.71 -24.23 3.85
C ALA A 23 -42.02 -23.60 2.62
N GLY A 24 -42.53 -22.44 2.18
CA GLY A 24 -42.06 -21.76 0.96
C GLY A 24 -40.83 -20.83 1.19
N ASP A 25 -40.63 -20.37 2.41
CA ASP A 25 -39.56 -19.47 2.81
C ASP A 25 -39.08 -19.74 4.23
N LEU A 26 -38.01 -19.06 4.62
CA LEU A 26 -37.36 -19.22 5.96
C LEU A 26 -38.31 -18.79 7.08
N ASP A 27 -39.09 -17.74 6.89
CA ASP A 27 -39.97 -17.21 7.93
C ASP A 27 -41.11 -18.18 8.21
N SER A 28 -41.74 -18.74 7.17
CA SER A 28 -42.75 -19.77 7.29
C SER A 28 -42.23 -21.05 7.90
N LEU A 29 -40.99 -21.45 7.56
CA LEU A 29 -40.33 -22.60 8.19
C LEU A 29 -40.06 -22.37 9.69
N GLU A 30 -39.48 -21.22 10.05
CA GLU A 30 -39.24 -20.90 11.46
C GLU A 30 -40.52 -20.76 12.29
N ALA A 31 -41.63 -20.31 11.69
CA ALA A 31 -42.93 -20.30 12.35
C ALA A 31 -43.42 -21.70 12.73
N LEU A 32 -43.04 -22.75 12.00
CA LEU A 32 -43.37 -24.15 12.30
C LEU A 32 -42.51 -24.74 13.45
N ARG A 33 -41.35 -24.17 13.75
CA ARG A 33 -40.42 -24.70 14.77
C ARG A 33 -41.05 -24.90 16.16
N PRO A 34 -41.82 -23.95 16.73
CA PRO A 34 -42.46 -24.13 18.04
C PRO A 34 -43.51 -25.24 18.04
N THR A 35 -44.23 -25.42 16.93
CA THR A 35 -45.31 -26.40 16.81
C THR A 35 -44.82 -27.82 16.57
N LEU A 36 -43.70 -27.96 15.79
CA LEU A 36 -43.19 -29.27 15.40
C LEU A 36 -42.06 -29.77 16.31
N LEU A 37 -41.22 -28.88 16.84
CA LEU A 37 -40.05 -29.20 17.64
C LEU A 37 -40.09 -28.65 19.08
N GLY A 38 -41.08 -27.81 19.37
CA GLY A 38 -41.23 -27.17 20.68
C GLY A 38 -41.62 -28.16 21.81
N LYS A 39 -41.61 -27.68 23.05
CA LYS A 39 -41.98 -28.52 24.24
C LYS A 39 -43.41 -29.05 24.20
N LYS A 40 -44.32 -28.35 23.45
CA LYS A 40 -45.74 -28.75 23.29
C LYS A 40 -45.99 -29.47 21.97
N ALA A 41 -44.99 -29.68 21.14
CA ALA A 41 -45.12 -30.45 19.91
C ALA A 41 -45.66 -31.84 20.14
N PRO A 42 -46.47 -32.40 19.24
CA PRO A 42 -47.09 -33.72 19.40
C PRO A 42 -46.07 -34.80 19.74
N ILE A 43 -44.93 -34.86 19.08
CA ILE A 43 -43.81 -35.81 19.36
C ILE A 43 -43.22 -35.56 20.74
N SER A 44 -43.06 -34.30 21.17
CA SER A 44 -42.56 -34.01 22.52
C SER A 44 -43.58 -34.29 23.62
N ALA A 45 -44.85 -34.10 23.34
CA ALA A 45 -45.96 -34.43 24.27
C ALA A 45 -46.08 -35.93 24.50
N ALA A 46 -45.83 -36.73 23.46
CA ALA A 46 -45.85 -38.21 23.55
C ALA A 46 -44.85 -38.79 24.61
N LYS A 47 -43.81 -38.03 24.96
CA LYS A 47 -42.89 -38.42 26.08
C LYS A 47 -43.57 -38.47 27.43
N LYS A 48 -44.67 -37.73 27.65
CA LYS A 48 -45.38 -37.74 28.94
C LYS A 48 -46.14 -39.06 29.17
N ASP A 49 -46.58 -39.69 28.10
CA ASP A 49 -47.36 -40.93 28.16
C ASP A 49 -46.45 -42.16 28.43
N LEU A 50 -45.13 -42.03 28.33
CA LEU A 50 -44.17 -43.10 28.65
C LEU A 50 -44.23 -43.53 30.11
N GLY A 51 -44.63 -42.62 31.01
CA GLY A 51 -44.72 -42.93 32.45
C GLY A 51 -45.75 -44.04 32.83
N SER A 52 -46.75 -44.28 31.97
CA SER A 52 -47.83 -45.26 32.18
C SER A 52 -47.55 -46.64 31.58
N LEU A 53 -46.32 -46.84 30.98
CA LEU A 53 -45.98 -48.10 30.30
C LEU A 53 -45.08 -48.98 31.15
N GLU A 54 -45.16 -50.30 30.93
CA GLU A 54 -44.27 -51.29 31.49
C GLU A 54 -42.81 -51.07 31.06
N PRO A 55 -41.79 -51.47 31.83
CA PRO A 55 -40.38 -51.12 31.62
C PRO A 55 -39.88 -51.40 30.20
N ASP A 56 -40.14 -52.55 29.63
CA ASP A 56 -39.71 -52.94 28.28
C ASP A 56 -40.38 -52.13 27.19
N GLN A 57 -41.72 -51.94 27.33
CA GLN A 57 -42.52 -51.13 26.42
C GLN A 57 -42.10 -49.65 26.44
N ARG A 58 -41.70 -49.16 27.62
CA ARG A 58 -41.21 -47.77 27.79
C ARG A 58 -39.93 -47.56 27.04
N LYS A 59 -39.01 -48.52 27.02
CA LYS A 59 -37.76 -48.46 26.30
C LYS A 59 -37.97 -48.40 24.78
N GLU A 60 -38.81 -49.29 24.25
CA GLU A 60 -39.12 -49.32 22.81
C GLU A 60 -39.85 -48.04 22.34
N ALA A 61 -40.88 -47.59 23.07
CA ALA A 61 -41.59 -46.39 22.79
C ALA A 61 -40.70 -45.13 22.88
N GLY A 62 -39.78 -45.11 23.87
CA GLY A 62 -38.80 -44.04 24.00
C GLY A 62 -37.82 -43.94 22.82
N GLN A 63 -37.37 -45.10 22.31
CA GLN A 63 -36.54 -45.19 21.12
C GLN A 63 -37.30 -44.69 19.87
N ALA A 64 -38.56 -45.13 19.68
CA ALA A 64 -39.38 -44.71 18.54
C ALA A 64 -39.69 -43.20 18.56
N ILE A 65 -39.98 -42.61 19.72
CA ILE A 65 -40.18 -41.14 19.85
C ILE A 65 -38.90 -40.39 19.56
N ASN A 66 -37.71 -40.88 20.01
CA ASN A 66 -36.46 -40.21 19.70
C ASN A 66 -36.10 -40.35 18.22
N ALA A 67 -36.37 -41.47 17.57
CA ALA A 67 -36.18 -41.65 16.13
C ALA A 67 -37.07 -40.69 15.33
N ALA A 68 -38.37 -40.65 15.67
CA ALA A 68 -39.33 -39.73 15.06
C ALA A 68 -38.89 -38.25 15.19
N ARG A 69 -38.42 -37.87 16.38
CA ARG A 69 -37.91 -36.51 16.61
C ARG A 69 -36.65 -36.21 15.78
N GLN A 70 -35.72 -37.12 15.70
CA GLN A 70 -34.50 -36.98 14.89
C GLN A 70 -34.84 -36.82 13.40
N THR A 71 -35.84 -37.57 12.91
CA THR A 71 -36.32 -37.44 11.54
C THR A 71 -36.88 -36.04 11.29
N VAL A 72 -37.68 -35.48 12.18
CA VAL A 72 -38.22 -34.12 12.03
C VAL A 72 -37.12 -33.05 12.15
N GLU A 73 -36.19 -33.23 13.11
CA GLU A 73 -35.05 -32.29 13.25
C GLU A 73 -34.13 -32.30 12.01
N ALA A 74 -33.89 -33.49 11.44
CA ALA A 74 -33.09 -33.63 10.22
C ALA A 74 -33.79 -33.00 9.00
N ALA A 75 -35.11 -33.25 8.84
CA ALA A 75 -35.92 -32.65 7.77
C ALA A 75 -35.95 -31.12 7.89
N PHE A 76 -36.13 -30.61 9.12
CA PHE A 76 -36.12 -29.15 9.37
C PHE A 76 -34.76 -28.52 9.01
N ALA A 77 -33.67 -29.14 9.41
CA ALA A 77 -32.32 -28.66 9.11
C ALA A 77 -32.02 -28.69 7.60
N ALA A 78 -32.40 -29.75 6.91
CA ALA A 78 -32.27 -29.87 5.46
C ALA A 78 -33.05 -28.78 4.73
N ARG A 79 -34.36 -28.61 5.07
CA ARG A 79 -35.21 -27.61 4.45
C ARG A 79 -34.73 -26.19 4.71
N HIS A 80 -34.24 -25.91 5.94
CA HIS A 80 -33.67 -24.63 6.28
C HIS A 80 -32.41 -24.33 5.42
N ALA A 81 -31.53 -25.32 5.23
CA ALA A 81 -30.35 -25.15 4.38
C ALA A 81 -30.73 -24.87 2.92
N ASP A 82 -31.72 -25.57 2.39
CA ASP A 82 -32.19 -25.38 1.02
C ASP A 82 -32.79 -23.99 0.82
N LEU A 83 -33.71 -23.55 1.72
CA LEU A 83 -34.29 -22.24 1.66
C LEU A 83 -33.29 -21.11 1.87
N ALA A 84 -32.33 -21.28 2.78
CA ALA A 84 -31.27 -20.32 2.98
C ALA A 84 -30.34 -20.20 1.76
N SER A 85 -30.05 -21.34 1.12
CA SER A 85 -29.27 -21.35 -0.13
C SER A 85 -30.02 -20.65 -1.26
N ALA A 86 -31.30 -20.92 -1.42
CA ALA A 86 -32.15 -20.27 -2.43
C ALA A 86 -32.26 -18.75 -2.19
N ALA A 87 -32.52 -18.34 -0.95
CA ALA A 87 -32.55 -16.91 -0.58
C ALA A 87 -31.25 -16.20 -0.85
N ARG A 88 -30.11 -16.87 -0.52
CA ARG A 88 -28.78 -16.33 -0.81
C ARG A 88 -28.54 -16.17 -2.31
N ALA A 89 -28.97 -17.14 -3.12
CA ALA A 89 -28.81 -17.06 -4.58
C ALA A 89 -29.60 -15.89 -5.17
N ILE A 90 -30.83 -15.67 -4.69
CA ILE A 90 -31.65 -14.53 -5.10
C ILE A 90 -31.03 -13.21 -4.70
N ALA A 91 -30.50 -13.11 -3.45
CA ALA A 91 -29.84 -11.91 -2.97
C ALA A 91 -28.55 -11.60 -3.78
N LEU A 92 -27.73 -12.61 -4.07
CA LEU A 92 -26.52 -12.45 -4.87
C LEU A 92 -26.82 -11.99 -6.30
N GLU A 93 -27.89 -12.45 -6.91
CA GLU A 93 -28.29 -11.98 -8.24
C GLU A 93 -28.85 -10.56 -8.21
N ALA A 94 -29.63 -10.23 -7.18
CA ALA A 94 -30.17 -8.88 -6.99
C ALA A 94 -29.09 -7.83 -6.65
N GLU A 95 -28.06 -8.25 -5.93
CA GLU A 95 -26.91 -7.39 -5.53
C GLU A 95 -25.77 -7.41 -6.57
N ARG A 96 -25.95 -8.11 -7.68
CA ARG A 96 -24.96 -8.17 -8.74
C ARG A 96 -24.69 -6.81 -9.33
N LEU A 97 -23.46 -6.35 -9.16
CA LEU A 97 -23.01 -5.09 -9.75
C LEU A 97 -22.52 -5.34 -11.18
N ASP A 98 -22.96 -4.51 -12.09
CA ASP A 98 -22.39 -4.46 -13.44
C ASP A 98 -21.08 -3.67 -13.41
N LEU A 99 -19.95 -4.38 -13.31
CA LEU A 99 -18.62 -3.78 -13.32
C LEU A 99 -18.20 -3.30 -14.73
N THR A 100 -19.00 -3.58 -15.76
CA THR A 100 -18.80 -3.05 -17.10
C THR A 100 -19.49 -1.71 -17.31
N GLU A 101 -20.32 -1.28 -16.37
CA GLU A 101 -20.91 0.05 -16.39
C GLU A 101 -19.80 1.09 -16.37
N PHE A 102 -19.88 1.99 -17.33
CA PHE A 102 -18.84 2.97 -17.62
C PHE A 102 -18.51 3.81 -16.38
N GLN A 103 -17.37 3.50 -15.78
CA GLN A 103 -16.72 4.49 -14.93
C GLN A 103 -16.20 5.59 -15.84
N ALA A 104 -16.75 6.80 -15.70
CA ALA A 104 -16.15 7.96 -16.32
C ALA A 104 -14.64 7.87 -16.02
N LYS A 105 -13.82 7.71 -17.06
CA LYS A 105 -12.37 7.80 -16.89
C LYS A 105 -12.13 9.15 -16.22
N SER A 106 -11.76 9.12 -14.96
CA SER A 106 -11.11 10.25 -14.34
C SER A 106 -9.97 10.61 -15.31
N ASP A 107 -9.97 11.82 -15.85
CA ASP A 107 -8.82 12.33 -16.56
C ASP A 107 -7.68 12.38 -15.54
N ALA A 108 -7.01 11.25 -15.38
CA ALA A 108 -5.79 11.19 -14.59
C ALA A 108 -4.81 12.12 -15.26
N GLY A 109 -4.47 13.21 -14.58
CA GLY A 109 -3.41 14.11 -15.05
C GLY A 109 -2.10 13.32 -15.23
N HIS A 110 -1.17 13.89 -15.97
CA HIS A 110 0.17 13.35 -16.12
C HIS A 110 1.14 14.12 -15.23
N LEU A 111 2.06 13.40 -14.61
CA LEU A 111 3.17 14.03 -13.90
C LEU A 111 4.04 14.82 -14.90
N HIS A 112 4.50 16.00 -14.48
CA HIS A 112 5.44 16.80 -15.27
C HIS A 112 6.73 16.00 -15.52
N LEU A 113 7.37 16.19 -16.67
CA LEU A 113 8.58 15.43 -17.05
C LEU A 113 9.71 15.57 -16.03
N ILE A 114 9.90 16.77 -15.47
CA ILE A 114 10.89 17.00 -14.40
C ILE A 114 10.59 16.16 -13.16
N THR A 115 9.31 16.07 -12.77
CA THR A 115 8.90 15.21 -11.63
C THR A 115 9.21 13.76 -11.92
N GLN A 116 8.85 13.25 -13.10
CA GLN A 116 9.14 11.88 -13.50
C GLN A 116 10.65 11.58 -13.52
N ALA A 117 11.46 12.53 -14.02
CA ALA A 117 12.91 12.39 -14.04
C ALA A 117 13.49 12.37 -12.61
N ARG A 118 13.02 13.28 -11.75
CA ARG A 118 13.43 13.33 -10.34
C ARG A 118 13.07 12.04 -9.62
N ASP A 119 11.83 11.61 -9.71
CA ASP A 119 11.36 10.39 -9.04
C ASP A 119 12.20 9.17 -9.47
N ARG A 120 12.51 9.07 -10.77
CA ARG A 120 13.37 7.99 -11.29
C ARG A 120 14.82 8.09 -10.80
N LEU A 121 15.38 9.31 -10.69
CA LEU A 121 16.71 9.53 -10.11
C LEU A 121 16.75 9.12 -8.63
N GLU A 122 15.75 9.55 -7.86
CA GLU A 122 15.62 9.20 -6.44
C GLU A 122 15.51 7.69 -6.26
N ASP A 123 14.68 7.00 -7.05
CA ASP A 123 14.51 5.55 -6.99
C ASP A 123 15.82 4.79 -7.20
N VAL A 124 16.67 5.23 -8.13
CA VAL A 124 17.99 4.60 -8.37
C VAL A 124 18.86 4.70 -7.13
N PHE A 125 19.02 5.89 -6.56
CA PHE A 125 19.88 6.09 -5.39
C PHE A 125 19.30 5.46 -4.12
N VAL A 126 17.98 5.52 -3.92
CA VAL A 126 17.30 4.82 -2.82
C VAL A 126 17.53 3.31 -2.93
N GLY A 127 17.48 2.77 -4.16
CA GLY A 127 17.82 1.37 -4.43
C GLY A 127 19.26 1.00 -4.08
N MET A 128 20.19 1.96 -4.14
CA MET A 128 21.59 1.81 -3.68
C MET A 128 21.79 2.05 -2.18
N GLY A 129 20.72 2.38 -1.44
CA GLY A 129 20.78 2.59 0.03
C GLY A 129 20.94 4.04 0.47
N TYR A 130 20.81 5.01 -0.43
CA TYR A 130 20.82 6.43 -0.08
C TYR A 130 19.45 6.88 0.46
N THR A 131 19.45 7.91 1.29
CA THR A 131 18.24 8.59 1.74
C THR A 131 18.10 9.95 1.05
N VAL A 132 16.87 10.37 0.80
CA VAL A 132 16.58 11.68 0.22
C VAL A 132 16.61 12.72 1.34
N ALA A 133 17.44 13.76 1.17
CA ALA A 133 17.51 14.89 2.06
C ALA A 133 17.00 16.16 1.36
N GLU A 134 16.19 16.94 2.05
CA GLU A 134 15.61 18.18 1.55
C GLU A 134 16.10 19.39 2.36
N GLY A 135 16.09 20.55 1.72
CA GLY A 135 16.43 21.81 2.35
C GLY A 135 15.78 23.01 1.65
N PRO A 136 15.83 24.21 2.27
CA PRO A 136 15.21 25.41 1.75
C PRO A 136 15.83 25.89 0.44
N GLU A 137 15.04 26.52 -0.40
CA GLU A 137 15.52 27.19 -1.63
C GLU A 137 16.13 28.58 -1.36
N VAL A 138 15.70 29.21 -0.26
CA VAL A 138 16.26 30.47 0.22
C VAL A 138 17.27 30.16 1.31
N GLU A 139 18.53 30.54 1.10
CA GLU A 139 19.63 30.19 1.96
C GLU A 139 20.45 31.42 2.39
N THR A 140 21.20 31.26 3.48
CA THR A 140 22.19 32.25 3.87
C THR A 140 23.53 32.01 3.17
N ALA A 141 24.35 33.04 3.08
CA ALA A 141 25.70 32.97 2.53
C ALA A 141 26.54 31.89 3.22
N TRP A 142 26.37 31.73 4.53
CA TRP A 142 27.03 30.68 5.29
C TRP A 142 26.83 29.27 4.68
N TYR A 143 25.58 28.85 4.47
CA TYR A 143 25.27 27.51 3.93
C TYR A 143 25.62 27.39 2.46
N ASN A 144 25.44 28.49 1.70
CA ASN A 144 25.65 28.44 0.26
C ASN A 144 27.12 28.56 -0.14
N PHE A 145 27.98 29.11 0.73
CA PHE A 145 29.39 29.39 0.43
C PHE A 145 30.36 29.03 1.56
N GLU A 146 30.33 29.71 2.71
CA GLU A 146 31.38 29.62 3.73
C GLU A 146 31.55 28.18 4.26
N ALA A 147 30.47 27.53 4.62
CA ALA A 147 30.49 26.16 5.13
C ALA A 147 30.98 25.14 4.10
N LEU A 148 30.92 25.49 2.82
CA LEU A 148 31.40 24.68 1.69
C LEU A 148 32.84 25.03 1.26
N ASN A 149 33.53 25.88 2.02
CA ASN A 149 34.88 26.34 1.72
C ASN A 149 34.98 27.10 0.38
N ILE A 150 33.91 27.80 -0.02
CA ILE A 150 33.94 28.72 -1.17
C ILE A 150 34.36 30.09 -0.64
N PRO A 151 35.58 30.55 -0.97
CA PRO A 151 36.13 31.78 -0.40
C PRO A 151 35.42 33.03 -0.92
N GLU A 152 35.54 34.16 -0.19
CA GLU A 152 34.89 35.42 -0.51
C GLU A 152 35.23 35.95 -1.90
N TRP A 153 36.44 35.73 -2.37
CA TRP A 153 36.93 36.16 -3.69
C TRP A 153 36.48 35.25 -4.84
N HIS A 154 35.77 34.14 -4.55
CA HIS A 154 35.33 33.22 -5.61
C HIS A 154 34.29 33.89 -6.52
N PRO A 155 34.44 33.83 -7.86
CA PRO A 155 33.50 34.48 -8.80
C PRO A 155 32.03 34.10 -8.58
N ALA A 156 31.73 32.84 -8.22
CA ALA A 156 30.36 32.36 -7.98
C ALA A 156 29.61 33.13 -6.88
N ARG A 157 30.32 33.89 -6.02
CA ARG A 157 29.70 34.73 -4.99
C ARG A 157 29.24 36.09 -5.51
N GLY A 158 29.63 36.44 -6.73
CA GLY A 158 29.23 37.70 -7.33
C GLY A 158 27.77 37.73 -7.72
N SER A 159 27.19 38.93 -7.77
CA SER A 159 25.82 39.17 -8.22
C SER A 159 25.57 38.81 -9.70
N PHE A 160 26.66 38.51 -10.43
CA PHE A 160 26.57 38.00 -11.80
C PHE A 160 26.15 36.53 -11.88
N ASP A 161 26.38 35.76 -10.81
CA ASP A 161 26.06 34.34 -10.77
C ASP A 161 25.02 33.98 -9.69
N THR A 162 24.86 34.84 -8.67
CA THR A 162 23.99 34.59 -7.51
C THR A 162 22.82 35.56 -7.45
N ILE A 163 21.61 35.06 -7.24
CA ILE A 163 20.40 35.84 -7.06
C ILE A 163 20.19 36.14 -5.58
N PHE A 164 20.58 37.32 -5.14
CA PHE A 164 20.37 37.78 -3.78
C PHE A 164 18.92 38.22 -3.52
N VAL A 165 18.45 37.99 -2.33
CA VAL A 165 17.11 38.37 -1.85
C VAL A 165 17.27 39.58 -0.92
N ASN A 166 16.40 40.56 -1.04
CA ASN A 166 16.42 41.73 -0.16
C ASN A 166 15.84 41.38 1.22
N LEU A 167 16.60 40.60 2.00
CA LEU A 167 16.28 40.17 3.33
C LEU A 167 17.58 40.12 4.17
N GLY A 168 17.59 40.75 5.35
CA GLY A 168 18.79 40.89 6.18
C GLY A 168 19.78 41.94 5.64
N GLU A 169 21.07 41.71 5.91
CA GLU A 169 22.14 42.54 5.38
C GLU A 169 22.36 42.29 3.87
N PRO A 170 22.96 43.23 3.12
CA PRO A 170 23.26 43.01 1.73
C PRO A 170 24.07 41.73 1.48
N GLU A 171 23.65 40.94 0.52
CA GLU A 171 24.30 39.69 0.12
C GLU A 171 24.34 38.61 1.19
N GLU A 172 23.55 38.73 2.26
CA GLU A 172 23.43 37.73 3.32
C GLU A 172 22.52 36.57 2.93
N VAL A 173 21.43 36.86 2.22
CA VAL A 173 20.40 35.87 1.85
C VAL A 173 20.23 35.81 0.33
N MET A 174 20.12 34.61 -0.20
CA MET A 174 20.02 34.35 -1.64
C MET A 174 19.13 33.17 -1.97
N LEU A 175 18.79 33.02 -3.24
CA LEU A 175 18.31 31.75 -3.76
C LEU A 175 19.52 30.83 -3.97
N ARG A 176 19.46 29.60 -3.46
CA ARG A 176 20.59 28.66 -3.52
C ARG A 176 21.04 28.41 -4.94
N SER A 177 22.34 28.51 -5.21
CA SER A 177 22.94 28.29 -6.53
C SER A 177 23.28 26.81 -6.81
N HIS A 178 23.17 25.95 -5.80
CA HIS A 178 23.35 24.51 -5.83
C HIS A 178 22.61 23.87 -4.64
N THR A 179 22.53 22.54 -4.59
CA THR A 179 21.86 21.83 -3.49
C THR A 179 22.80 21.46 -2.34
N SER A 180 24.08 21.82 -2.41
CA SER A 180 25.10 21.53 -1.38
C SER A 180 24.78 22.06 0.03
N PRO A 181 24.02 23.15 0.25
CA PRO A 181 23.58 23.55 1.59
C PRO A 181 22.88 22.42 2.36
N VAL A 182 22.19 21.53 1.67
CA VAL A 182 21.54 20.35 2.28
C VAL A 182 22.57 19.40 2.88
N GLN A 183 23.75 19.26 2.27
CA GLN A 183 24.83 18.44 2.81
C GLN A 183 25.30 18.96 4.17
N ILE A 184 25.48 20.29 4.28
CA ILE A 184 25.91 20.93 5.54
C ILE A 184 24.84 20.71 6.62
N ARG A 185 23.57 20.98 6.28
CA ARG A 185 22.45 20.79 7.22
C ARG A 185 22.32 19.34 7.69
N THR A 186 22.60 18.38 6.82
CA THR A 186 22.63 16.96 7.18
C THR A 186 23.78 16.66 8.14
N MET A 187 24.98 17.13 7.83
CA MET A 187 26.16 16.91 8.69
C MET A 187 26.05 17.58 10.07
N GLU A 188 25.31 18.68 10.19
CA GLU A 188 25.03 19.32 11.48
C GLU A 188 24.07 18.51 12.36
N ASN A 189 23.23 17.66 11.76
CA ASN A 189 22.15 16.96 12.45
C ASN A 189 22.32 15.44 12.49
N GLN A 190 23.30 14.89 11.79
CA GLN A 190 23.51 13.45 11.69
C GLN A 190 25.00 13.09 11.80
N GLU A 191 25.31 12.13 12.67
CA GLU A 191 26.63 11.52 12.73
C GLU A 191 26.85 10.51 11.61
N PRO A 192 28.07 10.35 11.10
CA PRO A 192 28.40 9.29 10.14
C PRO A 192 28.08 7.88 10.68
N PRO A 193 27.68 6.94 9.81
CA PRO A 193 27.70 7.02 8.35
C PRO A 193 26.56 7.83 7.76
N ILE A 194 26.86 8.60 6.71
CA ILE A 194 25.90 9.43 5.96
C ILE A 194 25.90 8.98 4.50
N TYR A 195 24.73 8.65 3.97
CA TYR A 195 24.50 8.33 2.57
C TYR A 195 23.22 9.04 2.14
N ILE A 196 23.35 10.21 1.51
CA ILE A 196 22.20 11.02 1.09
C ILE A 196 22.31 11.46 -0.37
N ILE A 197 21.16 11.73 -0.96
CA ILE A 197 21.01 12.54 -2.15
C ILE A 197 20.20 13.79 -1.80
N ALA A 198 20.52 14.91 -2.43
CA ALA A 198 19.88 16.19 -2.26
C ALA A 198 19.32 16.69 -3.60
N PRO A 199 18.13 16.23 -4.03
CA PRO A 199 17.46 16.75 -5.21
C PRO A 199 16.82 18.10 -4.90
N GLY A 200 16.78 19.01 -5.89
CA GLY A 200 16.09 20.27 -5.71
C GLY A 200 16.31 21.28 -6.82
N ARG A 201 15.52 22.35 -6.78
CA ARG A 201 15.73 23.50 -7.66
C ARG A 201 16.89 24.34 -7.18
N THR A 202 17.61 24.89 -8.14
CA THR A 202 18.72 25.81 -7.96
C THR A 202 18.54 27.02 -8.88
N PHE A 203 19.18 28.13 -8.54
CA PHE A 203 18.91 29.41 -9.17
C PHE A 203 20.24 30.12 -9.46
N ARG A 204 20.37 30.62 -10.68
CA ARG A 204 21.52 31.46 -11.13
C ARG A 204 21.02 32.59 -11.98
N THR A 205 21.84 33.64 -12.15
CA THR A 205 21.49 34.81 -12.96
C THR A 205 21.66 34.57 -14.47
N ASP A 206 21.75 33.30 -14.88
CA ASP A 206 21.91 32.91 -16.28
C ASP A 206 20.77 33.47 -17.15
N THR A 207 21.13 33.99 -18.32
CA THR A 207 20.15 34.35 -19.33
C THR A 207 19.58 33.07 -19.95
N ALA A 208 18.25 33.00 -20.07
CA ALA A 208 17.61 31.86 -20.70
C ALA A 208 18.00 31.71 -22.16
N ASP A 209 18.59 30.57 -22.51
CA ASP A 209 18.95 30.18 -23.87
C ASP A 209 18.61 28.70 -24.13
N ALA A 210 19.15 28.10 -25.18
CA ALA A 210 18.88 26.70 -25.53
C ALA A 210 19.40 25.70 -24.48
N THR A 211 20.36 26.07 -23.66
CA THR A 211 21.06 25.18 -22.70
C THR A 211 21.06 25.67 -21.25
N HIS A 212 20.65 26.91 -21.01
CA HIS A 212 20.67 27.55 -19.69
C HIS A 212 19.30 28.10 -19.32
N LEU A 213 18.94 27.95 -18.06
CA LEU A 213 17.77 28.55 -17.44
C LEU A 213 18.16 29.15 -16.09
N PRO A 214 17.59 30.29 -15.68
CA PRO A 214 17.86 30.87 -14.35
C PRO A 214 17.38 30.02 -13.19
N ALA A 215 16.48 29.07 -13.43
CA ALA A 215 16.04 28.07 -12.48
C ALA A 215 16.13 26.68 -13.13
N PHE A 216 16.87 25.78 -12.52
CA PHE A 216 17.05 24.41 -13.01
C PHE A 216 17.04 23.42 -11.85
N ASN A 217 16.97 22.12 -12.15
CA ASN A 217 16.99 21.09 -11.13
C ASN A 217 18.36 20.44 -11.07
N GLN A 218 18.81 20.15 -9.85
CA GLN A 218 20.08 19.51 -9.56
C GLN A 218 19.85 18.37 -8.56
N LEU A 219 20.66 17.34 -8.64
CA LEU A 219 20.75 16.30 -7.63
C LEU A 219 22.22 16.16 -7.23
N GLU A 220 22.51 16.29 -5.95
CA GLU A 220 23.82 16.04 -5.38
C GLU A 220 23.79 14.80 -4.49
N GLY A 221 24.91 14.09 -4.39
CA GLY A 221 25.12 12.99 -3.47
C GLY A 221 26.19 13.31 -2.45
N LEU A 222 26.03 12.85 -1.21
CA LEU A 222 27.03 12.90 -0.16
C LEU A 222 27.19 11.54 0.48
N VAL A 223 28.42 11.07 0.58
CA VAL A 223 28.78 9.88 1.36
C VAL A 223 29.87 10.23 2.34
N ILE A 224 29.64 9.94 3.62
CA ILE A 224 30.66 10.04 4.69
C ILE A 224 30.65 8.73 5.46
N ASP A 225 31.70 7.95 5.27
CA ASP A 225 31.89 6.70 6.00
C ASP A 225 33.37 6.34 6.07
N LYS A 226 33.71 5.32 6.86
CA LYS A 226 35.05 4.80 6.99
C LYS A 226 35.48 4.04 5.75
N GLY A 227 36.70 4.36 5.25
CA GLY A 227 37.30 3.62 4.15
C GLY A 227 36.79 3.96 2.76
N ILE A 228 35.95 5.00 2.60
CA ILE A 228 35.48 5.49 1.31
C ILE A 228 36.64 6.00 0.46
N THR A 229 36.66 5.61 -0.81
CA THR A 229 37.71 5.89 -1.79
C THR A 229 37.14 6.53 -3.08
N MET A 230 38.05 7.02 -3.94
CA MET A 230 37.66 7.44 -5.30
C MET A 230 37.09 6.29 -6.15
N GLY A 231 37.47 5.05 -5.83
CA GLY A 231 36.90 3.86 -6.46
C GLY A 231 35.42 3.69 -6.13
N ASP A 232 35.03 3.96 -4.87
CA ASP A 232 33.62 3.91 -4.44
C ASP A 232 32.81 5.01 -5.12
N LEU A 233 33.35 6.23 -5.25
CA LEU A 233 32.71 7.31 -5.99
C LEU A 233 32.50 6.92 -7.46
N ALA A 234 33.56 6.44 -8.12
CA ALA A 234 33.48 6.03 -9.52
C ALA A 234 32.47 4.90 -9.73
N GLY A 235 32.48 3.88 -8.87
CA GLY A 235 31.55 2.77 -8.93
C GLY A 235 30.10 3.19 -8.69
N THR A 236 29.86 4.10 -7.74
CA THR A 236 28.49 4.64 -7.49
C THR A 236 27.94 5.39 -8.69
N ILE A 237 28.78 6.25 -9.34
CA ILE A 237 28.32 6.99 -10.51
C ILE A 237 28.16 6.07 -11.72
N ASP A 238 29.02 5.09 -11.89
CA ASP A 238 28.91 4.11 -12.97
C ASP A 238 27.63 3.28 -12.85
N GLU A 239 27.32 2.76 -11.67
CA GLU A 239 26.08 2.05 -11.40
C GLU A 239 24.84 2.94 -11.63
N PHE A 240 24.88 4.18 -11.16
CA PHE A 240 23.83 5.16 -11.43
C PHE A 240 23.62 5.36 -12.93
N VAL A 241 24.69 5.59 -13.69
CA VAL A 241 24.61 5.85 -15.14
C VAL A 241 24.00 4.66 -15.87
N HIS A 242 24.48 3.44 -15.59
CA HIS A 242 23.95 2.23 -16.23
C HIS A 242 22.50 1.95 -15.86
N THR A 243 22.12 2.18 -14.61
CA THR A 243 20.74 1.98 -14.17
C THR A 243 19.78 3.02 -14.73
N PHE A 244 20.21 4.28 -14.83
CA PHE A 244 19.35 5.38 -15.27
C PHE A 244 19.27 5.48 -16.80
N PHE A 245 20.41 5.41 -17.50
CA PHE A 245 20.51 5.61 -18.95
C PHE A 245 20.51 4.29 -19.75
N GLY A 246 20.82 3.17 -19.11
CA GLY A 246 20.88 1.84 -19.72
C GLY A 246 22.32 1.31 -19.85
N ALA A 247 22.44 0.01 -20.05
CA ALA A 247 23.74 -0.70 -20.03
C ALA A 247 24.66 -0.39 -21.21
N GLU A 248 24.18 0.21 -22.27
CA GLU A 248 24.95 0.56 -23.48
C GLU A 248 25.73 1.88 -23.36
N VAL A 249 25.61 2.56 -22.21
CA VAL A 249 26.26 3.86 -21.97
C VAL A 249 27.67 3.67 -21.48
N ASN A 250 28.63 4.38 -22.06
CA ASN A 250 30.02 4.37 -21.58
C ASN A 250 30.29 5.56 -20.67
N THR A 251 31.02 5.31 -19.60
CA THR A 251 31.42 6.31 -18.62
C THR A 251 32.93 6.56 -18.65
N ARG A 252 33.36 7.76 -18.34
CA ARG A 252 34.76 8.11 -18.20
C ARG A 252 34.98 9.08 -17.07
N LEU A 253 35.75 8.71 -16.06
CA LEU A 253 36.21 9.60 -15.00
C LEU A 253 37.43 10.39 -15.51
N ARG A 254 37.37 11.70 -15.44
CA ARG A 254 38.41 12.61 -15.87
C ARG A 254 38.90 13.46 -14.69
N PRO A 255 40.21 13.47 -14.33
CA PRO A 255 40.70 14.35 -13.29
C PRO A 255 40.38 15.84 -13.62
N SER A 256 39.94 16.56 -12.61
CA SER A 256 39.58 17.97 -12.71
C SER A 256 40.03 18.72 -11.46
N TYR A 257 39.85 20.02 -11.40
CA TYR A 257 40.15 20.87 -10.27
C TYR A 257 38.96 21.75 -9.91
N PHE A 258 38.64 21.73 -8.62
CA PHE A 258 37.70 22.67 -8.01
C PHE A 258 38.30 23.18 -6.71
N PRO A 259 38.22 24.50 -6.39
CA PRO A 259 38.93 25.08 -5.23
C PRO A 259 38.41 24.55 -3.88
N PHE A 260 37.25 23.93 -3.86
CA PHE A 260 36.57 23.46 -2.67
C PHE A 260 36.49 21.91 -2.57
N THR A 261 37.13 21.18 -3.49
CA THR A 261 37.18 19.70 -3.46
C THR A 261 38.60 19.18 -3.65
N GLU A 262 38.98 18.05 -3.00
CA GLU A 262 40.29 17.42 -3.11
C GLU A 262 40.18 15.92 -2.72
N PRO A 263 40.54 14.98 -3.62
CA PRO A 263 40.79 15.18 -5.05
C PRO A 263 39.49 15.46 -5.82
N SER A 264 39.62 16.01 -7.04
CA SER A 264 38.48 16.38 -7.88
C SER A 264 38.47 15.63 -9.21
N ALA A 265 37.31 15.30 -9.70
CA ALA A 265 37.12 14.67 -11.00
C ALA A 265 35.76 15.08 -11.62
N GLU A 266 35.69 14.96 -12.94
CA GLU A 266 34.48 15.09 -13.72
C GLU A 266 34.12 13.75 -14.36
N PHE A 267 32.86 13.51 -14.55
CA PHE A 267 32.32 12.27 -15.11
C PHE A 267 31.68 12.56 -16.48
N ASP A 268 32.25 11.99 -17.52
CA ASP A 268 31.72 12.10 -18.87
C ASP A 268 30.84 10.86 -19.17
N ILE A 269 29.72 11.07 -19.84
CA ILE A 269 28.79 10.03 -20.25
C ILE A 269 28.66 10.09 -21.78
N SER A 270 28.85 8.97 -22.46
CA SER A 270 28.66 8.84 -23.90
C SER A 270 27.35 8.10 -24.16
N LEU A 271 26.38 8.82 -24.67
CA LEU A 271 25.09 8.23 -25.09
C LEU A 271 25.25 7.48 -26.41
N PRO A 272 24.41 6.45 -26.71
CA PRO A 272 24.53 5.64 -27.92
C PRO A 272 24.43 6.42 -29.23
N ASP A 273 23.80 7.56 -29.23
CA ASP A 273 23.57 8.40 -30.41
C ASP A 273 24.63 9.51 -30.59
N GLY A 274 25.72 9.47 -29.86
CA GLY A 274 26.93 10.33 -30.05
C GLY A 274 27.11 11.35 -28.96
#